data_e983a2ad7fa9d1d6e354d9d7a02e6fee
#
_entry.id   e983a2ad7fa9d1d6e354d9d7a02e6fee
#
_cell.length_a   1.000
_cell.length_b   1.000
_cell.length_c   1.000
_cell.angle_alpha   90.00
_cell.angle_beta   90.00
_cell.angle_gamma   90.00
#
_symmetry.space_group_name_H-M   'P 1'
#
loop_
_entity.id
_entity.type
_entity.pdbx_description
1 polymer ?
#
loop_
_entity_poly.entity_id
_entity_poly.type
_entity_poly.pdbx_seq_one_letter_code
_entity_poly.pdbx_strand_id
1 'polypeptide(L)' 'MAGNLTTLNGRPSPHLHMSVADSVGHVYGGHLNKAVVSSTCEIFVHVIDGIVERKPNARIGLNILTFPE' A
#
# COMPACT_ATOMS: atom_id res chain seq x y z
N MET A 1 5.14 8.40 1.68
CA MET A 1 4.48 7.13 1.29
C MET A 1 4.22 6.29 2.53
N ALA A 2 3.06 5.73 2.62
CA ALA A 2 2.70 4.85 3.72
C ALA A 2 1.71 3.78 3.23
N GLY A 3 1.66 2.66 3.92
CA GLY A 3 0.75 1.58 3.57
C GLY A 3 1.17 0.26 4.17
N ASN A 4 0.73 -0.81 3.53
CA ASN A 4 1.03 -2.16 3.97
C ASN A 4 1.28 -3.09 2.80
N LEU A 5 1.99 -4.17 3.09
CA LEU A 5 2.27 -5.23 2.15
C LEU A 5 1.66 -6.52 2.72
N THR A 6 0.65 -7.02 2.07
CA THR A 6 -0.06 -8.24 2.48
C THR A 6 -0.23 -9.17 1.29
N THR A 7 -1.14 -10.12 1.38
CA THR A 7 -1.46 -11.02 0.28
C THR A 7 -2.94 -10.98 -0.05
N LEU A 8 -3.23 -11.31 -1.29
CA LEU A 8 -4.58 -11.53 -1.80
C LEU A 8 -4.53 -12.79 -2.66
N ASN A 9 -5.30 -13.81 -2.31
CA ASN A 9 -5.28 -15.11 -3.00
C ASN A 9 -3.86 -15.69 -3.14
N GLY A 10 -3.04 -15.57 -2.08
CA GLY A 10 -1.67 -16.07 -2.05
C GLY A 10 -0.66 -15.24 -2.85
N ARG A 11 -1.06 -14.14 -3.44
CA ARG A 11 -0.18 -13.25 -4.20
C ARG A 11 0.11 -11.97 -3.43
N PRO A 12 1.28 -11.34 -3.63
CA PRO A 12 1.55 -10.06 -3.00
C PRO A 12 0.49 -9.02 -3.34
N SER A 13 0.02 -8.32 -2.32
CA SER A 13 -0.98 -7.26 -2.45
C SER A 13 -0.50 -6.02 -1.72
N PRO A 14 0.33 -5.20 -2.37
CA PRO A 14 0.73 -3.93 -1.79
C PRO A 14 -0.43 -2.94 -1.82
N HIS A 15 -0.58 -2.19 -0.74
CA HIS A 15 -1.55 -1.12 -0.63
C HIS A 15 -0.85 0.10 -0.07
N LEU A 16 -0.43 0.98 -0.96
CA LEU A 16 0.41 2.12 -0.62
C LEU A 16 -0.26 3.41 -1.05
N HIS A 17 -0.13 4.41 -0.21
CA HIS A 17 -0.54 5.78 -0.50
C HIS A 17 0.70 6.65 -0.56
N MET A 18 0.70 7.59 -1.47
CA MET A 18 1.83 8.46 -1.70
C MET A 18 1.37 9.91 -1.76
N SER A 19 2.20 10.80 -1.25
CA SER A 19 2.04 12.22 -1.48
C SER A 19 3.30 12.76 -2.14
N VAL A 20 3.12 13.68 -3.06
CA VAL A 20 4.22 14.35 -3.76
C VAL A 20 3.95 15.85 -3.79
N ALA A 21 5.02 16.62 -3.80
CA ALA A 21 4.92 18.06 -3.91
C ALA A 21 5.66 18.54 -5.17
N ASP A 22 5.11 19.54 -5.82
CA ASP A 22 5.80 20.21 -6.93
C ASP A 22 6.69 21.34 -6.43
N SER A 23 7.37 22.03 -7.35
CA SER A 23 8.32 23.09 -7.02
C SER A 23 7.67 24.35 -6.46
N VAL A 24 6.35 24.49 -6.58
CA VAL A 24 5.60 25.64 -6.05
C VAL A 24 4.78 25.29 -4.81
N GLY A 25 4.97 24.09 -4.26
CA GLY A 25 4.35 23.69 -3.00
C GLY A 25 2.97 23.07 -3.11
N HIS A 26 2.50 22.75 -4.30
CA HIS A 26 1.28 21.97 -4.45
C HIS A 26 1.54 20.52 -4.07
N VAL A 27 0.64 19.94 -3.29
CA VAL A 27 0.75 18.55 -2.83
C VAL A 27 -0.36 17.73 -3.46
N TYR A 28 0.02 16.59 -4.00
CA TYR A 28 -0.87 15.61 -4.60
C TYR A 28 -0.74 14.29 -3.87
N GLY A 29 -1.83 13.61 -3.64
CA GLY A 29 -1.83 12.33 -2.93
C GLY A 29 -2.81 11.35 -3.53
N GLY A 30 -2.56 10.06 -3.30
CA GLY A 30 -3.43 8.99 -3.78
C GLY A 30 -2.77 7.63 -3.67
N HIS A 31 -3.44 6.64 -4.24
CA HIS A 31 -2.90 5.28 -4.34
C HIS A 31 -1.66 5.25 -5.22
N LEU A 32 -0.66 4.50 -4.76
CA LEU A 32 0.54 4.25 -5.55
C LEU A 32 0.37 2.95 -6.33
N ASN A 33 0.33 3.06 -7.65
CA ASN A 33 0.35 1.90 -8.54
C ASN A 33 1.75 1.66 -9.10
N LYS A 34 2.41 2.73 -9.51
CA LYS A 34 3.76 2.68 -10.06
C LYS A 34 4.43 4.03 -9.88
N ALA A 35 5.70 3.98 -9.52
CA ALA A 35 6.54 5.17 -9.45
C ALA A 35 7.95 4.82 -9.91
N VAL A 36 8.63 5.80 -10.50
CA VAL A 36 10.02 5.65 -10.91
C VAL A 36 10.83 6.69 -10.16
N VAL A 37 11.85 6.22 -9.46
CA VAL A 37 12.72 7.07 -8.67
C VAL A 37 13.78 7.70 -9.59
N SER A 38 13.89 9.02 -9.56
CA SER A 38 14.86 9.74 -10.40
C SER A 38 16.25 9.81 -9.77
N SER A 39 16.34 9.71 -8.46
CA SER A 39 17.61 9.84 -7.72
C SER A 39 17.73 8.72 -6.69
N THR A 40 17.16 8.90 -5.51
CA THR A 40 17.25 7.92 -4.43
C THR A 40 15.90 7.69 -3.78
N CYS A 41 15.75 6.51 -3.18
CA CYS A 41 14.57 6.17 -2.38
C CYS A 41 15.02 5.35 -1.17
N GLU A 42 14.56 5.73 0.00
CA GLU A 42 14.77 4.98 1.22
C GLU A 42 13.42 4.46 1.71
N ILE A 43 13.36 3.17 2.04
CA ILE A 43 12.13 2.54 2.48
C ILE A 43 12.38 1.86 3.81
N PHE A 44 11.56 2.20 4.81
CA PHE A 44 11.57 1.54 6.11
C PHE A 44 10.39 0.58 6.18
N VAL A 45 10.66 -0.68 6.44
CA VAL A 45 9.64 -1.73 6.52
C VAL A 45 9.63 -2.32 7.92
N HIS A 46 8.48 -2.26 8.55
CA HIS A 46 8.28 -2.91 9.84
C HIS A 46 7.55 -4.24 9.59
N VAL A 47 8.23 -5.33 9.88
CA VAL A 47 7.66 -6.68 9.69
C VAL A 47 6.95 -7.09 10.97
N ILE A 48 5.68 -7.46 10.82
CA ILE A 48 4.85 -7.95 11.92
C ILE A 48 4.63 -9.44 11.70
N ASP A 49 4.93 -10.26 12.71
CA ASP A 49 4.71 -11.70 12.66
C ASP A 49 3.23 -12.02 12.54
N GLY A 50 2.92 -13.01 11.72
CA GLY A 50 1.56 -13.48 11.50
C GLY A 50 1.18 -13.41 10.04
N ILE A 51 -0.03 -13.90 9.76
CA ILE A 51 -0.60 -13.88 8.41
C ILE A 51 -1.82 -12.98 8.41
N VAL A 52 -1.75 -11.93 7.61
CA VAL A 52 -2.87 -11.02 7.35
C VAL A 52 -3.07 -10.96 5.85
N GLU A 53 -4.24 -11.36 5.40
CA GLU A 53 -4.56 -11.44 3.98
C GLU A 53 -5.68 -10.48 3.63
N ARG A 54 -5.70 -10.04 2.37
CA ARG A 54 -6.83 -9.33 1.82
C ARG A 54 -7.78 -10.31 1.18
N LYS A 55 -9.06 -10.07 1.36
CA LYS A 55 -10.12 -10.84 0.72
C LYS A 55 -11.13 -9.90 0.08
N PRO A 56 -11.64 -10.24 -1.10
CA PRO A 56 -12.71 -9.45 -1.70
C PRO A 56 -13.94 -9.43 -0.79
N ASN A 57 -14.51 -8.26 -0.61
CA ASN A 57 -15.77 -8.10 0.09
C ASN A 57 -16.80 -7.54 -0.91
N ALA A 58 -17.68 -8.41 -1.39
CA ALA A 58 -18.68 -8.04 -2.38
C ALA A 58 -19.68 -7.00 -1.87
N ARG A 59 -19.86 -6.92 -0.56
CA ARG A 59 -20.79 -6.00 0.06
C ARG A 59 -20.38 -4.53 -0.07
N ILE A 60 -19.08 -4.29 -0.01
CA ILE A 60 -18.53 -2.92 -0.12
C ILE A 60 -17.68 -2.72 -1.36
N GLY A 61 -17.45 -3.79 -2.15
CA GLY A 61 -16.69 -3.71 -3.37
C GLY A 61 -15.19 -3.50 -3.19
N LEU A 62 -14.63 -3.81 -2.01
CA LEU A 62 -13.23 -3.60 -1.68
C LEU A 62 -12.57 -4.89 -1.22
N ASN A 63 -11.25 -4.95 -1.36
CA ASN A 63 -10.44 -6.01 -0.80
C ASN A 63 -10.00 -5.58 0.61
N ILE A 64 -10.54 -6.21 1.63
CA ILE A 64 -10.30 -5.85 3.02
C ILE A 64 -9.32 -6.81 3.69
N LEU A 65 -8.64 -6.29 4.70
CA LEU A 65 -7.75 -7.10 5.53
C LEU A 65 -8.57 -8.05 6.40
N THR A 66 -8.10 -9.30 6.49
CA THR A 66 -8.67 -10.30 7.38
C THR A 66 -7.58 -10.81 8.31
N PHE A 67 -7.93 -10.98 9.57
CA PHE A 67 -7.01 -11.43 10.60
C PHE A 67 -7.35 -12.86 11.02
N PRO A 68 -6.34 -13.70 11.32
CA PRO A 68 -6.61 -15.03 11.85
C PRO A 68 -7.29 -14.91 13.21
N GLU A 69 -8.24 -15.80 13.44
CA GLU A 69 -8.94 -15.88 14.72
C GLU A 69 -8.09 -16.60 15.77
#